data_e4ba4532baf12eb9bfeee1c728d42b45
#
_entry.id   e4ba4532baf12eb9bfeee1c728d42b45
#
_cell.length_a   1.000
_cell.length_b   1.000
_cell.length_c   1.000
_cell.angle_alpha   90.00
_cell.angle_beta   90.00
_cell.angle_gamma   90.00
#
_symmetry.space_group_name_H-M   'P 1'
#
loop_
_entity.id
_entity.type
_entity.pdbx_description
1 polymer ?
#
loop_
_entity_poly.entity_id
_entity_poly.type
_entity_poly.pdbx_seq_one_letter_code
_entity_poly.pdbx_strand_id
1 'polypeptide(L)'
;MEKSVLLVGGAGFIGSHIAERLVKDDYRVVVVDDLSTGKIGNIEKLNQYDNFEFEKVDIRDFEQLEKLFEKYRPQIVNHHAAQKSVPYSIDDPIMDESINIKGLLNLIVLSGKYKIESFTFASSGGALSGDIDEGEQSVENDTPQLMSPYAISKYTGEKYIKLYSELYGFKYTILRYANVYGPRQIVDGESGVIPIFMNNILEGKPSTLMAYEDMPKGCIRDYIYVSDVVEANMISVKKPLNTVVNIGTGKEISILDVYHILQEKFETDLEIKKVGPRKGDIRRSVLCINKVSELCGWKPKVDIEEGIYKLKEYYKNPYLNKRKLDINIKV
;
A
#
# COMPACT_ATOMS: atom_id res chain seq x y z
N MET A 1 24.92 0.19 -16.84
CA MET A 1 24.83 -0.68 -15.65
C MET A 1 23.39 -0.76 -15.21
N GLU A 2 22.91 -1.94 -14.98
CA GLU A 2 21.58 -2.21 -14.43
C GLU A 2 21.45 -1.58 -13.05
N LYS A 3 20.42 -0.76 -12.82
CA LYS A 3 20.22 -0.13 -11.51
C LYS A 3 19.74 -1.13 -10.48
N SER A 4 20.35 -1.10 -9.29
CA SER A 4 20.01 -1.97 -8.17
C SER A 4 18.97 -1.29 -7.26
N VAL A 5 17.86 -2.01 -7.00
CA VAL A 5 16.74 -1.58 -6.15
C VAL A 5 16.64 -2.49 -4.93
N LEU A 6 16.72 -1.90 -3.74
CA LEU A 6 16.33 -2.55 -2.49
C LEU A 6 14.83 -2.29 -2.26
N LEU A 7 14.01 -3.31 -2.48
CA LEU A 7 12.56 -3.24 -2.29
C LEU A 7 12.18 -3.81 -0.94
N VAL A 8 11.88 -2.95 0.01
CA VAL A 8 11.60 -3.30 1.40
C VAL A 8 10.08 -3.48 1.58
N GLY A 9 9.64 -4.62 2.11
CA GLY A 9 8.24 -5.04 2.13
C GLY A 9 7.79 -5.66 0.80
N GLY A 10 8.74 -6.23 0.03
CA GLY A 10 8.49 -6.70 -1.31
C GLY A 10 7.74 -8.04 -1.42
N ALA A 11 7.56 -8.79 -0.32
CA ALA A 11 6.72 -9.98 -0.28
C ALA A 11 5.25 -9.66 0.10
N GLY A 12 4.96 -8.41 0.45
CA GLY A 12 3.61 -7.92 0.75
C GLY A 12 2.74 -7.75 -0.50
N PHE A 13 1.51 -7.27 -0.29
CA PHE A 13 0.54 -7.04 -1.36
C PHE A 13 1.09 -6.12 -2.47
N ILE A 14 1.32 -4.84 -2.18
CA ILE A 14 1.77 -3.85 -3.17
C ILE A 14 3.20 -4.17 -3.62
N GLY A 15 4.10 -4.44 -2.66
CA GLY A 15 5.51 -4.69 -2.94
C GLY A 15 5.76 -5.83 -3.92
N SER A 16 4.99 -6.92 -3.85
CA SER A 16 5.19 -8.06 -4.75
C SER A 16 4.83 -7.76 -6.22
N HIS A 17 3.87 -6.87 -6.47
CA HIS A 17 3.58 -6.38 -7.82
C HIS A 17 4.67 -5.44 -8.34
N ILE A 18 5.25 -4.62 -7.46
CA ILE A 18 6.40 -3.76 -7.81
C ILE A 18 7.61 -4.63 -8.10
N ALA A 19 7.88 -5.67 -7.29
CA ALA A 19 8.98 -6.61 -7.52
C ALA A 19 8.89 -7.26 -8.91
N GLU A 20 7.71 -7.78 -9.28
CA GLU A 20 7.48 -8.37 -10.60
C GLU A 20 7.73 -7.38 -11.74
N ARG A 21 7.32 -6.13 -11.56
CA ARG A 21 7.50 -5.12 -12.59
C ARG A 21 8.96 -4.70 -12.71
N LEU A 22 9.66 -4.48 -11.60
CA LEU A 22 11.07 -4.12 -11.60
C LEU A 22 11.94 -5.20 -12.24
N VAL A 23 11.71 -6.48 -11.90
CA VAL A 23 12.42 -7.62 -12.49
C VAL A 23 12.22 -7.68 -14.01
N LYS A 24 10.98 -7.48 -14.48
CA LYS A 24 10.64 -7.47 -15.92
C LYS A 24 11.18 -6.24 -16.68
N ASP A 25 11.39 -5.14 -15.99
CA ASP A 25 12.00 -3.92 -16.54
C ASP A 25 13.55 -3.93 -16.37
N ASP A 26 14.15 -5.13 -16.16
CA ASP A 26 15.60 -5.39 -16.08
C ASP A 26 16.34 -4.63 -14.96
N TYR A 27 15.67 -4.34 -13.83
CA TYR A 27 16.35 -3.87 -12.62
C TYR A 27 16.92 -5.07 -11.85
N ARG A 28 18.09 -4.89 -11.23
CA ARG A 28 18.53 -5.83 -10.19
C ARG A 28 17.70 -5.56 -8.93
N VAL A 29 16.90 -6.53 -8.50
CA VAL A 29 15.93 -6.38 -7.40
C VAL A 29 16.32 -7.25 -6.22
N VAL A 30 16.54 -6.61 -5.07
CA VAL A 30 16.69 -7.29 -3.79
C VAL A 30 15.44 -7.01 -2.96
N VAL A 31 14.59 -8.01 -2.78
CA VAL A 31 13.43 -7.92 -1.89
C VAL A 31 13.85 -8.21 -0.46
N VAL A 32 13.50 -7.31 0.45
CA VAL A 32 13.68 -7.46 1.91
C VAL A 32 12.31 -7.51 2.57
N ASP A 33 12.03 -8.58 3.32
CA ASP A 33 10.75 -8.76 4.02
C ASP A 33 10.96 -9.74 5.18
N ASP A 34 10.36 -9.49 6.34
CA ASP A 34 10.42 -10.39 7.50
C ASP A 34 9.39 -11.52 7.44
N LEU A 35 8.45 -11.43 6.47
CA LEU A 35 7.31 -12.33 6.27
C LEU A 35 6.29 -12.32 7.43
N SER A 36 6.27 -11.26 8.25
CA SER A 36 5.26 -11.09 9.30
C SER A 36 3.84 -10.98 8.73
N THR A 37 3.70 -10.28 7.60
CA THR A 37 2.47 -10.19 6.81
C THR A 37 2.68 -10.53 5.35
N GLY A 38 3.88 -10.35 4.84
CA GLY A 38 4.31 -10.76 3.51
C GLY A 38 4.27 -12.28 3.33
N LYS A 39 4.08 -12.74 2.09
CA LYS A 39 4.03 -14.18 1.75
C LYS A 39 5.06 -14.51 0.70
N ILE A 40 5.92 -15.48 0.98
CA ILE A 40 6.93 -15.95 0.03
C ILE A 40 6.31 -16.35 -1.32
N GLY A 41 5.12 -16.96 -1.27
CA GLY A 41 4.37 -17.34 -2.46
C GLY A 41 3.98 -16.18 -3.40
N ASN A 42 4.04 -14.94 -2.94
CA ASN A 42 3.82 -13.77 -3.81
C ASN A 42 5.01 -13.50 -4.75
N ILE A 43 6.21 -13.92 -4.35
CA ILE A 43 7.47 -13.61 -5.03
C ILE A 43 8.26 -14.84 -5.50
N GLU A 44 7.87 -16.06 -5.08
CA GLU A 44 8.62 -17.30 -5.39
C GLU A 44 8.87 -17.52 -6.89
N LYS A 45 7.94 -17.07 -7.75
CA LYS A 45 8.10 -17.14 -9.21
C LYS A 45 9.23 -16.26 -9.74
N LEU A 46 9.67 -15.29 -8.97
CA LEU A 46 10.76 -14.41 -9.36
C LEU A 46 12.14 -15.07 -9.22
N ASN A 47 12.25 -16.17 -8.46
CA ASN A 47 13.49 -16.95 -8.31
C ASN A 47 14.02 -17.55 -9.63
N GLN A 48 13.23 -17.54 -10.71
CA GLN A 48 13.67 -17.97 -12.04
C GLN A 48 14.48 -16.89 -12.79
N TYR A 49 14.55 -15.66 -12.26
CA TYR A 49 15.25 -14.54 -12.88
C TYR A 49 16.58 -14.26 -12.17
N ASP A 50 17.66 -14.14 -12.92
CA ASP A 50 19.01 -13.90 -12.38
C ASP A 50 19.18 -12.51 -11.73
N ASN A 51 18.29 -11.57 -12.07
CA ASN A 51 18.27 -10.22 -11.51
C ASN A 51 17.39 -10.07 -10.26
N PHE A 52 16.97 -11.18 -9.62
CA PHE A 52 16.13 -11.18 -8.43
C PHE A 52 16.80 -11.90 -7.25
N GLU A 53 16.72 -11.29 -6.07
CA GLU A 53 17.14 -11.92 -4.82
C GLU A 53 16.12 -11.61 -3.71
N PHE A 54 15.96 -12.54 -2.76
CA PHE A 54 15.14 -12.37 -1.56
C PHE A 54 15.97 -12.56 -0.30
N GLU A 55 15.83 -11.60 0.63
CA GLU A 55 16.46 -11.63 1.94
C GLU A 55 15.40 -11.49 3.04
N LYS A 56 15.36 -12.47 3.94
CA LYS A 56 14.43 -12.44 5.08
C LYS A 56 15.05 -11.66 6.23
N VAL A 57 14.71 -10.36 6.33
CA VAL A 57 15.26 -9.46 7.35
C VAL A 57 14.17 -8.54 7.87
N ASP A 58 14.15 -8.34 9.20
CA ASP A 58 13.36 -7.32 9.88
C ASP A 58 14.06 -5.96 9.77
N ILE A 59 13.34 -4.93 9.33
CA ILE A 59 13.88 -3.57 9.19
C ILE A 59 14.35 -2.95 10.51
N ARG A 60 13.94 -3.50 11.64
CA ARG A 60 14.39 -3.08 12.98
C ARG A 60 15.78 -3.57 13.33
N ASP A 61 16.29 -4.59 12.61
CA ASP A 61 17.64 -5.13 12.78
C ASP A 61 18.65 -4.37 11.93
N PHE A 62 19.28 -3.37 12.54
CA PHE A 62 20.24 -2.51 11.87
C PHE A 62 21.44 -3.28 11.31
N GLU A 63 21.98 -4.25 12.06
CA GLU A 63 23.18 -4.98 11.65
C GLU A 63 22.92 -5.88 10.43
N GLN A 64 21.78 -6.54 10.39
CA GLN A 64 21.40 -7.34 9.22
C GLN A 64 21.14 -6.46 8.01
N LEU A 65 20.41 -5.35 8.16
CA LEU A 65 20.23 -4.38 7.07
C LEU A 65 21.55 -3.84 6.56
N GLU A 66 22.49 -3.50 7.44
CA GLU A 66 23.80 -2.97 7.04
C GLU A 66 24.57 -3.96 6.18
N LYS A 67 24.56 -5.26 6.54
CA LYS A 67 25.17 -6.32 5.72
C LYS A 67 24.54 -6.40 4.31
N LEU A 68 23.22 -6.16 4.20
CA LEU A 68 22.55 -6.12 2.90
C LEU A 68 23.02 -4.90 2.07
N PHE A 69 23.07 -3.72 2.67
CA PHE A 69 23.58 -2.54 1.99
C PHE A 69 25.06 -2.70 1.56
N GLU A 70 25.88 -3.36 2.38
CA GLU A 70 27.26 -3.66 2.04
C GLU A 70 27.38 -4.66 0.88
N LYS A 71 26.60 -5.75 0.91
CA LYS A 71 26.58 -6.82 -0.09
C LYS A 71 26.05 -6.33 -1.44
N TYR A 72 24.91 -5.64 -1.44
CA TYR A 72 24.17 -5.34 -2.65
C TYR A 72 24.41 -3.93 -3.21
N ARG A 73 24.89 -3.00 -2.39
CA ARG A 73 25.14 -1.60 -2.78
C ARG A 73 23.97 -1.01 -3.56
N PRO A 74 22.74 -0.98 -2.99
CA PRO A 74 21.59 -0.50 -3.71
C PRO A 74 21.74 0.98 -4.10
N GLN A 75 21.31 1.32 -5.30
CA GLN A 75 21.24 2.70 -5.77
C GLN A 75 19.88 3.32 -5.41
N ILE A 76 18.86 2.50 -5.29
CA ILE A 76 17.48 2.92 -5.03
C ILE A 76 16.93 2.12 -3.86
N VAL A 77 16.31 2.79 -2.90
CA VAL A 77 15.49 2.16 -1.86
C VAL A 77 14.02 2.46 -2.15
N ASN A 78 13.20 1.41 -2.22
CA ASN A 78 11.75 1.54 -2.35
C ASN A 78 11.09 0.85 -1.15
N HIS A 79 10.50 1.65 -0.25
CA HIS A 79 10.09 1.20 1.07
C HIS A 79 8.58 1.10 1.23
N HIS A 80 8.10 -0.16 1.34
CA HIS A 80 6.69 -0.53 1.54
C HIS A 80 6.44 -1.33 2.83
N ALA A 81 7.49 -1.76 3.54
CA ALA A 81 7.30 -2.45 4.81
C ALA A 81 6.68 -1.49 5.85
N ALA A 82 5.63 -1.93 6.51
CA ALA A 82 4.96 -1.17 7.55
C ALA A 82 4.03 -2.06 8.39
N GLN A 83 3.85 -1.71 9.66
CA GLN A 83 2.61 -1.98 10.36
C GLN A 83 1.54 -1.08 9.73
N LYS A 84 0.45 -1.65 9.18
CA LYS A 84 -0.53 -0.94 8.33
C LYS A 84 -1.91 -0.76 8.97
N SER A 85 -2.19 -1.49 10.04
CA SER A 85 -3.49 -1.50 10.70
C SER A 85 -3.65 -0.30 11.61
N VAL A 86 -4.65 0.54 11.32
CA VAL A 86 -5.00 1.70 12.15
C VAL A 86 -5.47 1.24 13.55
N PRO A 87 -6.42 0.28 13.71
CA PRO A 87 -6.79 -0.21 15.03
C PRO A 87 -5.62 -0.82 15.80
N TYR A 88 -4.81 -1.67 15.17
CA TYR A 88 -3.64 -2.25 15.84
C TYR A 88 -2.66 -1.17 16.33
N SER A 89 -2.49 -0.08 15.60
CA SER A 89 -1.63 1.03 16.03
C SER A 89 -2.14 1.72 17.30
N ILE A 90 -3.46 1.70 17.52
CA ILE A 90 -4.09 2.23 18.75
C ILE A 90 -3.86 1.27 19.91
N ASP A 91 -3.99 -0.02 19.66
CA ASP A 91 -3.83 -1.07 20.68
C ASP A 91 -2.36 -1.23 21.10
N ASP A 92 -1.42 -1.14 20.16
CA ASP A 92 0.03 -1.24 20.40
C ASP A 92 0.83 -0.15 19.65
N PRO A 93 0.80 1.10 20.16
CA PRO A 93 1.51 2.23 19.54
C PRO A 93 3.04 2.07 19.60
N ILE A 94 3.57 1.31 20.54
CA ILE A 94 5.02 1.05 20.65
C ILE A 94 5.49 0.16 19.50
N MET A 95 4.71 -0.88 19.18
CA MET A 95 5.04 -1.73 18.03
C MET A 95 4.89 -0.97 16.72
N ASP A 96 3.87 -0.10 16.57
CA ASP A 96 3.71 0.76 15.40
C ASP A 96 4.92 1.68 15.22
N GLU A 97 5.36 2.38 16.27
CA GLU A 97 6.55 3.23 16.26
C GLU A 97 7.81 2.43 15.89
N SER A 98 8.01 1.29 16.55
CA SER A 98 9.17 0.43 16.33
C SER A 98 9.32 0.01 14.87
N ILE A 99 8.24 -0.38 14.22
CA ILE A 99 8.26 -0.80 12.81
C ILE A 99 8.32 0.43 11.89
N ASN A 100 7.39 1.38 12.06
CA ASN A 100 7.16 2.45 11.09
C ASN A 100 8.15 3.63 11.22
N ILE A 101 8.74 3.84 12.41
CA ILE A 101 9.71 4.93 12.64
C ILE A 101 11.12 4.39 12.79
N LYS A 102 11.37 3.51 13.79
CA LYS A 102 12.73 2.97 13.99
C LYS A 102 13.21 2.21 12.76
N GLY A 103 12.37 1.34 12.17
CA GLY A 103 12.70 0.60 10.95
C GLY A 103 13.01 1.54 9.77
N LEU A 104 12.21 2.59 9.58
CA LEU A 104 12.46 3.61 8.55
C LEU A 104 13.77 4.36 8.79
N LEU A 105 14.07 4.76 10.04
CA LEU A 105 15.31 5.45 10.38
C LEU A 105 16.55 4.60 10.10
N ASN A 106 16.49 3.29 10.35
CA ASN A 106 17.58 2.37 9.98
C ASN A 106 17.85 2.43 8.47
N LEU A 107 16.81 2.37 7.65
CA LEU A 107 16.94 2.49 6.18
C LEU A 107 17.48 3.85 5.76
N ILE A 108 17.02 4.95 6.36
CA ILE A 108 17.47 6.30 6.03
C ILE A 108 18.97 6.47 6.37
N VAL A 109 19.41 6.06 7.56
CA VAL A 109 20.82 6.15 7.99
C VAL A 109 21.72 5.35 7.06
N LEU A 110 21.34 4.12 6.73
CA LEU A 110 22.07 3.28 5.79
C LEU A 110 22.08 3.88 4.37
N SER A 111 20.98 4.47 3.95
CA SER A 111 20.87 5.19 2.67
C SER A 111 21.89 6.33 2.57
N GLY A 112 22.07 7.10 3.63
CA GLY A 112 23.10 8.13 3.71
C GLY A 112 24.52 7.54 3.72
N LYS A 113 24.77 6.53 4.56
CA LYS A 113 26.09 5.87 4.68
C LYS A 113 26.55 5.27 3.34
N TYR A 114 25.63 4.62 2.61
CA TYR A 114 25.94 3.94 1.34
C TYR A 114 25.65 4.79 0.10
N LYS A 115 25.27 6.06 0.29
CA LYS A 115 25.09 7.09 -0.77
C LYS A 115 24.16 6.63 -1.89
N ILE A 116 22.94 6.23 -1.53
CA ILE A 116 21.92 5.88 -2.54
C ILE A 116 21.58 7.10 -3.42
N GLU A 117 21.03 6.85 -4.60
CA GLU A 117 20.57 7.92 -5.51
C GLU A 117 19.18 8.42 -5.13
N SER A 118 18.29 7.50 -4.74
CA SER A 118 16.89 7.86 -4.46
C SER A 118 16.19 6.94 -3.48
N PHE A 119 15.19 7.52 -2.79
CA PHE A 119 14.33 6.86 -1.81
C PHE A 119 12.85 7.05 -2.18
N THR A 120 12.12 5.97 -2.41
CA THR A 120 10.65 5.99 -2.57
C THR A 120 9.98 5.48 -1.30
N PHE A 121 8.98 6.19 -0.81
CA PHE A 121 8.28 5.87 0.43
C PHE A 121 6.78 5.75 0.23
N ALA A 122 6.22 4.61 0.63
CA ALA A 122 4.79 4.38 0.70
C ALA A 122 4.20 5.06 1.95
N SER A 123 3.55 6.22 1.74
CA SER A 123 2.76 6.91 2.75
C SER A 123 1.27 6.65 2.55
N SER A 124 0.41 7.26 3.37
CA SER A 124 -1.03 7.02 3.34
C SER A 124 -1.80 8.33 3.15
N GLY A 125 -2.42 8.50 2.00
CA GLY A 125 -3.31 9.64 1.77
C GLY A 125 -4.56 9.54 2.63
N GLY A 126 -5.20 8.37 2.66
CA GLY A 126 -6.43 8.17 3.42
C GLY A 126 -6.30 8.40 4.93
N ALA A 127 -5.17 7.98 5.54
CA ALA A 127 -4.95 8.18 6.97
C ALA A 127 -4.54 9.63 7.33
N LEU A 128 -4.00 10.38 6.37
CA LEU A 128 -3.53 11.75 6.58
C LEU A 128 -4.57 12.82 6.22
N SER A 129 -5.48 12.54 5.27
CA SER A 129 -6.51 13.50 4.86
C SER A 129 -7.52 13.81 5.99
N GLY A 130 -7.79 12.82 6.86
CA GLY A 130 -8.90 12.93 7.79
C GLY A 130 -10.25 13.02 7.05
N ASP A 131 -11.24 13.63 7.70
CA ASP A 131 -12.53 13.93 7.07
C ASP A 131 -12.44 15.18 6.19
N ILE A 132 -12.98 15.08 4.98
CA ILE A 132 -13.13 16.19 4.04
C ILE A 132 -14.60 16.46 3.77
N ASP A 133 -14.94 17.68 3.37
CA ASP A 133 -16.30 18.07 3.03
C ASP A 133 -16.78 17.44 1.71
N GLU A 134 -18.09 17.43 1.51
CA GLU A 134 -18.68 16.87 0.29
C GLU A 134 -18.25 17.66 -0.96
N GLY A 135 -17.79 16.93 -1.98
CA GLY A 135 -17.28 17.50 -3.23
C GLY A 135 -15.83 18.00 -3.15
N GLU A 136 -15.18 17.95 -1.98
CA GLU A 136 -13.79 18.32 -1.85
C GLU A 136 -12.83 17.11 -2.03
N GLN A 137 -11.58 17.42 -2.30
CA GLN A 137 -10.47 16.46 -2.40
C GLN A 137 -9.29 16.97 -1.58
N SER A 138 -8.67 16.07 -0.80
CA SER A 138 -7.47 16.42 -0.02
C SER A 138 -6.27 16.62 -0.93
N VAL A 139 -5.56 17.74 -0.76
CA VAL A 139 -4.31 18.04 -1.45
C VAL A 139 -3.10 17.78 -0.54
N GLU A 140 -1.89 17.68 -1.12
CA GLU A 140 -0.67 17.33 -0.38
C GLU A 140 -0.25 18.39 0.65
N ASN A 141 -0.71 19.62 0.47
CA ASN A 141 -0.39 20.76 1.35
C ASN A 141 -1.40 20.95 2.49
N ASP A 142 -2.47 20.18 2.54
CA ASP A 142 -3.42 20.22 3.65
C ASP A 142 -2.73 19.86 4.96
N THR A 143 -3.19 20.48 6.05
CA THR A 143 -2.74 20.10 7.39
C THR A 143 -3.29 18.71 7.71
N PRO A 144 -2.43 17.69 7.93
CA PRO A 144 -2.89 16.35 8.19
C PRO A 144 -3.70 16.23 9.47
N GLN A 145 -4.80 15.49 9.42
CA GLN A 145 -5.59 15.11 10.58
C GLN A 145 -5.08 13.79 11.15
N LEU A 146 -4.17 13.86 12.12
CA LEU A 146 -3.46 12.69 12.66
C LEU A 146 -4.31 11.98 13.73
N MET A 147 -5.26 11.16 13.32
CA MET A 147 -6.25 10.51 14.19
C MET A 147 -5.79 9.14 14.73
N SER A 148 -4.58 8.67 14.41
CA SER A 148 -4.04 7.40 14.89
C SER A 148 -2.52 7.42 14.98
N PRO A 149 -1.89 6.55 15.81
CA PRO A 149 -0.44 6.36 15.82
C PRO A 149 0.10 6.03 14.42
N TYR A 150 -0.59 5.20 13.64
CA TYR A 150 -0.23 4.91 12.25
C TYR A 150 -0.14 6.19 11.38
N ALA A 151 -1.13 7.09 11.47
CA ALA A 151 -1.10 8.36 10.74
C ALA A 151 0.08 9.24 11.20
N ILE A 152 0.32 9.31 12.52
CA ILE A 152 1.48 10.03 13.09
C ILE A 152 2.78 9.46 12.55
N SER A 153 2.95 8.12 12.58
CA SER A 153 4.15 7.45 12.11
C SER A 153 4.40 7.70 10.62
N LYS A 154 3.37 7.58 9.77
CA LYS A 154 3.51 7.86 8.33
C LYS A 154 3.89 9.31 8.06
N TYR A 155 3.22 10.26 8.69
CA TYR A 155 3.55 11.68 8.53
C TYR A 155 4.94 12.04 9.06
N THR A 156 5.33 11.50 10.22
CA THR A 156 6.67 11.66 10.79
C THR A 156 7.73 11.11 9.83
N GLY A 157 7.49 9.94 9.24
CA GLY A 157 8.36 9.36 8.22
C GLY A 157 8.58 10.27 7.02
N GLU A 158 7.54 10.95 6.53
CA GLU A 158 7.67 11.96 5.45
C GLU A 158 8.62 13.09 5.84
N LYS A 159 8.55 13.56 7.10
CA LYS A 159 9.43 14.62 7.60
C LYS A 159 10.88 14.18 7.72
N TYR A 160 11.12 12.97 8.23
CA TYR A 160 12.47 12.39 8.28
C TYR A 160 13.07 12.25 6.88
N ILE A 161 12.35 11.68 5.93
CA ILE A 161 12.84 11.49 4.56
C ILE A 161 13.23 12.84 3.94
N LYS A 162 12.37 13.86 4.06
CA LYS A 162 12.65 15.19 3.54
C LYS A 162 13.93 15.78 4.16
N LEU A 163 14.03 15.78 5.49
CA LEU A 163 15.21 16.29 6.21
C LEU A 163 16.48 15.58 5.78
N TYR A 164 16.47 14.24 5.78
CA TYR A 164 17.66 13.46 5.49
C TYR A 164 18.03 13.44 4.00
N SER A 165 17.08 13.66 3.10
CA SER A 165 17.39 13.87 1.68
C SER A 165 18.24 15.13 1.48
N GLU A 166 17.95 16.20 2.23
CA GLU A 166 18.76 17.43 2.21
C GLU A 166 20.15 17.22 2.83
N LEU A 167 20.23 16.47 3.94
CA LEU A 167 21.48 16.20 4.66
C LEU A 167 22.41 15.23 3.91
N TYR A 168 21.86 14.21 3.28
CA TYR A 168 22.64 13.14 2.64
C TYR A 168 22.71 13.24 1.11
N GLY A 169 21.91 14.12 0.51
CA GLY A 169 21.94 14.40 -0.92
C GLY A 169 21.22 13.39 -1.83
N PHE A 170 20.45 12.42 -1.28
CA PHE A 170 19.63 11.56 -2.11
C PHE A 170 18.33 12.25 -2.51
N LYS A 171 17.79 11.89 -3.66
CA LYS A 171 16.45 12.34 -4.09
C LYS A 171 15.36 11.48 -3.46
N TYR A 172 14.12 12.00 -3.37
CA TYR A 172 13.03 11.21 -2.81
C TYR A 172 11.73 11.34 -3.60
N THR A 173 10.83 10.39 -3.41
CA THR A 173 9.42 10.52 -3.78
C THR A 173 8.58 9.90 -2.68
N ILE A 174 7.65 10.65 -2.13
CA ILE A 174 6.70 10.17 -1.14
C ILE A 174 5.35 10.00 -1.83
N LEU A 175 4.83 8.77 -1.82
CA LEU A 175 3.58 8.39 -2.48
C LEU A 175 2.51 8.20 -1.41
N ARG A 176 1.56 9.13 -1.30
CA ARG A 176 0.39 9.04 -0.42
C ARG A 176 -0.70 8.26 -1.14
N TYR A 177 -0.87 7.00 -0.80
CA TYR A 177 -1.87 6.14 -1.44
C TYR A 177 -3.27 6.38 -0.90
N ALA A 178 -4.26 6.38 -1.81
CA ALA A 178 -5.66 6.15 -1.51
C ALA A 178 -5.88 4.67 -1.11
N ASN A 179 -7.12 4.18 -1.10
CA ASN A 179 -7.39 2.80 -0.73
C ASN A 179 -7.01 1.85 -1.86
N VAL A 180 -5.82 1.28 -1.78
CA VAL A 180 -5.31 0.36 -2.80
C VAL A 180 -6.02 -0.99 -2.68
N TYR A 181 -6.48 -1.53 -3.80
CA TYR A 181 -7.05 -2.87 -3.88
C TYR A 181 -6.50 -3.66 -5.08
N GLY A 182 -6.58 -4.98 -5.00
CA GLY A 182 -6.07 -5.84 -6.07
C GLY A 182 -5.70 -7.25 -5.62
N PRO A 183 -5.18 -8.07 -6.56
CA PRO A 183 -4.67 -9.42 -6.27
C PRO A 183 -3.62 -9.43 -5.15
N ARG A 184 -3.57 -10.53 -4.39
CA ARG A 184 -2.64 -10.75 -3.25
C ARG A 184 -2.92 -9.91 -2.01
N GLN A 185 -3.97 -9.08 -2.02
CA GLN A 185 -4.40 -8.40 -0.80
C GLN A 185 -4.91 -9.45 0.20
N ILE A 186 -4.39 -9.40 1.44
CA ILE A 186 -4.75 -10.34 2.48
C ILE A 186 -6.13 -9.97 3.03
N VAL A 187 -6.99 -10.96 3.21
CA VAL A 187 -8.25 -10.80 3.93
C VAL A 187 -7.95 -10.91 5.44
N ASP A 188 -7.54 -9.81 6.02
CA ASP A 188 -7.50 -9.63 7.47
C ASP A 188 -8.52 -8.55 7.83
N GLY A 189 -9.04 -8.49 9.03
CA GLY A 189 -10.07 -7.53 9.42
C GLY A 189 -9.78 -6.04 9.12
N GLU A 190 -8.58 -5.73 8.62
CA GLU A 190 -8.02 -4.41 8.37
C GLU A 190 -7.64 -4.13 6.90
N SER A 191 -7.92 -5.09 6.01
CA SER A 191 -7.48 -5.00 4.60
C SER A 191 -8.34 -4.13 3.69
N GLY A 192 -9.32 -3.44 4.27
CA GLY A 192 -10.33 -2.69 3.50
C GLY A 192 -11.50 -3.57 3.05
N VAL A 193 -12.57 -2.93 2.63
CA VAL A 193 -13.86 -3.61 2.41
C VAL A 193 -13.88 -4.52 1.18
N ILE A 194 -13.14 -4.19 0.11
CA ILE A 194 -13.18 -4.97 -1.15
C ILE A 194 -12.75 -6.42 -0.94
N PRO A 195 -11.58 -6.74 -0.36
CA PRO A 195 -11.20 -8.14 -0.15
C PRO A 195 -12.12 -8.85 0.85
N ILE A 196 -12.64 -8.16 1.86
CA ILE A 196 -13.59 -8.73 2.83
C ILE A 196 -14.90 -9.12 2.12
N PHE A 197 -15.51 -8.19 1.39
CA PHE A 197 -16.75 -8.45 0.66
C PHE A 197 -16.58 -9.55 -0.38
N MET A 198 -15.50 -9.49 -1.15
CA MET A 198 -15.19 -10.52 -2.14
C MET A 198 -15.03 -11.90 -1.49
N ASN A 199 -14.32 -12.00 -0.37
CA ASN A 199 -14.18 -13.27 0.34
C ASN A 199 -15.53 -13.81 0.83
N ASN A 200 -16.38 -12.94 1.41
CA ASN A 200 -17.71 -13.32 1.84
C ASN A 200 -18.57 -13.82 0.67
N ILE A 201 -18.54 -13.11 -0.47
CA ILE A 201 -19.24 -13.53 -1.69
C ILE A 201 -18.77 -14.91 -2.16
N LEU A 202 -17.44 -15.14 -2.20
CA LEU A 202 -16.87 -16.43 -2.61
C LEU A 202 -17.21 -17.58 -1.65
N GLU A 203 -17.47 -17.27 -0.38
CA GLU A 203 -17.90 -18.23 0.64
C GLU A 203 -19.42 -18.34 0.77
N GLY A 204 -20.20 -17.59 0.00
CA GLY A 204 -21.66 -17.56 0.09
C GLY A 204 -22.18 -16.97 1.41
N LYS A 205 -21.42 -16.08 2.04
CA LYS A 205 -21.75 -15.45 3.34
C LYS A 205 -22.25 -14.02 3.15
N PRO A 206 -23.20 -13.56 4.02
CA PRO A 206 -23.58 -12.16 4.04
C PRO A 206 -22.42 -11.26 4.46
N SER A 207 -22.45 -10.02 3.99
CA SER A 207 -21.49 -8.99 4.37
C SER A 207 -22.11 -8.01 5.38
N THR A 208 -21.26 -7.17 5.99
CA THR A 208 -21.67 -6.15 6.94
C THR A 208 -21.27 -4.76 6.45
N LEU A 209 -22.24 -3.84 6.39
CA LEU A 209 -22.03 -2.43 6.09
C LEU A 209 -22.06 -1.62 7.38
N MET A 210 -20.94 -1.01 7.74
CA MET A 210 -20.89 -0.01 8.81
C MET A 210 -21.30 1.34 8.25
N ALA A 211 -22.35 1.95 8.82
CA ALA A 211 -22.94 3.16 8.27
C ALA A 211 -23.38 4.10 9.39
N TYR A 212 -23.20 5.41 9.16
CA TYR A 212 -23.81 6.45 9.97
C TYR A 212 -25.27 6.63 9.57
N GLU A 213 -26.11 7.16 10.47
CA GLU A 213 -27.53 7.41 10.17
C GLU A 213 -27.70 8.39 9.00
N ASP A 214 -26.89 9.43 8.95
CA ASP A 214 -26.84 10.46 7.91
C ASP A 214 -26.01 10.04 6.66
N MET A 215 -25.30 8.90 6.71
CA MET A 215 -24.58 8.29 5.59
C MET A 215 -25.01 6.82 5.40
N PRO A 216 -26.22 6.56 4.96
CA PRO A 216 -26.79 5.19 4.93
C PRO A 216 -26.13 4.25 3.91
N LYS A 217 -25.29 4.78 3.02
CA LYS A 217 -24.46 4.01 2.08
C LYS A 217 -23.06 3.68 2.62
N GLY A 218 -22.78 4.01 3.90
CA GLY A 218 -21.47 3.88 4.52
C GLY A 218 -20.50 5.00 4.12
N CYS A 219 -19.27 4.92 4.58
CA CYS A 219 -18.24 5.94 4.33
C CYS A 219 -17.90 6.06 2.84
N ILE A 220 -17.41 7.24 2.45
CA ILE A 220 -16.92 7.53 1.09
C ILE A 220 -15.41 7.35 1.03
N ARG A 221 -14.94 6.68 -0.01
CA ARG A 221 -13.50 6.43 -0.22
C ARG A 221 -13.11 6.65 -1.67
N ASP A 222 -11.82 6.83 -1.88
CA ASP A 222 -11.13 6.74 -3.17
C ASP A 222 -10.43 5.38 -3.24
N TYR A 223 -10.77 4.55 -4.23
CA TYR A 223 -10.19 3.22 -4.44
C TYR A 223 -9.35 3.20 -5.69
N ILE A 224 -8.09 2.81 -5.55
CA ILE A 224 -7.14 2.69 -6.65
C ILE A 224 -6.68 1.24 -6.86
N TYR A 225 -6.67 0.80 -8.11
CA TYR A 225 -6.22 -0.55 -8.45
C TYR A 225 -4.69 -0.65 -8.38
N VAL A 226 -4.18 -1.77 -7.88
CA VAL A 226 -2.75 -1.96 -7.59
C VAL A 226 -1.84 -1.74 -8.78
N SER A 227 -2.27 -2.02 -10.03
CA SER A 227 -1.42 -1.77 -11.21
C SER A 227 -1.11 -0.29 -11.41
N ASP A 228 -2.03 0.61 -11.08
CA ASP A 228 -1.79 2.05 -11.20
C ASP A 228 -0.82 2.55 -10.13
N VAL A 229 -0.86 1.95 -8.93
CA VAL A 229 0.12 2.20 -7.88
C VAL A 229 1.53 1.71 -8.30
N VAL A 230 1.62 0.56 -8.96
CA VAL A 230 2.88 0.06 -9.54
C VAL A 230 3.43 1.05 -10.56
N GLU A 231 2.61 1.57 -11.49
CA GLU A 231 3.07 2.57 -12.46
C GLU A 231 3.60 3.85 -11.79
N ALA A 232 2.94 4.34 -10.73
CA ALA A 232 3.44 5.48 -9.95
C ALA A 232 4.81 5.20 -9.32
N ASN A 233 5.01 3.98 -8.79
CA ASN A 233 6.31 3.54 -8.27
C ASN A 233 7.38 3.47 -9.36
N MET A 234 7.06 2.93 -10.52
CA MET A 234 8.01 2.87 -11.64
C MET A 234 8.45 4.24 -12.12
N ILE A 235 7.54 5.24 -12.10
CA ILE A 235 7.89 6.64 -12.38
C ILE A 235 8.88 7.16 -11.33
N SER A 236 8.61 6.93 -10.03
CA SER A 236 9.49 7.38 -8.95
C SER A 236 10.88 6.75 -9.00
N VAL A 237 10.97 5.47 -9.38
CA VAL A 237 12.23 4.73 -9.56
C VAL A 237 13.03 5.27 -10.75
N LYS A 238 12.36 5.54 -11.86
CA LYS A 238 13.00 6.07 -13.09
C LYS A 238 13.42 7.53 -12.94
N LYS A 239 12.55 8.34 -12.34
CA LYS A 239 12.76 9.79 -12.17
C LYS A 239 12.13 10.25 -10.84
N PRO A 240 12.93 10.30 -9.75
CA PRO A 240 12.44 10.78 -8.46
C PRO A 240 11.85 12.20 -8.57
N LEU A 241 10.67 12.42 -7.98
CA LEU A 241 9.93 13.69 -8.09
C LEU A 241 10.40 14.75 -7.09
N ASN A 242 11.15 14.33 -6.07
CA ASN A 242 11.68 15.17 -4.99
C ASN A 242 10.58 15.91 -4.21
N THR A 243 9.43 15.26 -4.05
CA THR A 243 8.24 15.82 -3.39
C THR A 243 7.31 14.72 -2.89
N VAL A 244 6.24 15.15 -2.20
CA VAL A 244 5.08 14.33 -1.82
C VAL A 244 4.03 14.45 -2.92
N VAL A 245 3.43 13.33 -3.33
CA VAL A 245 2.31 13.28 -4.27
C VAL A 245 1.23 12.31 -3.83
N ASN A 246 -0.02 12.68 -4.07
CA ASN A 246 -1.17 11.82 -3.89
C ASN A 246 -1.31 10.84 -5.05
N ILE A 247 -1.60 9.59 -4.73
CA ILE A 247 -1.82 8.49 -5.68
C ILE A 247 -3.19 7.88 -5.40
N GLY A 248 -4.16 8.28 -6.15
CA GLY A 248 -5.56 7.90 -6.05
C GLY A 248 -6.25 8.00 -7.41
N THR A 249 -7.56 7.93 -7.42
CA THR A 249 -8.36 8.15 -8.63
C THR A 249 -8.99 9.54 -8.68
N GLY A 250 -9.08 10.22 -7.53
CA GLY A 250 -9.84 11.46 -7.39
C GLY A 250 -11.35 11.25 -7.47
N LYS A 251 -11.82 9.99 -7.45
CA LYS A 251 -13.23 9.64 -7.54
C LYS A 251 -13.73 9.09 -6.22
N GLU A 252 -14.85 9.62 -5.79
CA GLU A 252 -15.54 9.14 -4.60
C GLU A 252 -16.46 7.98 -4.92
N ILE A 253 -16.53 7.01 -4.00
CA ILE A 253 -17.49 5.93 -4.06
C ILE A 253 -17.88 5.49 -2.64
N SER A 254 -19.15 5.20 -2.40
CA SER A 254 -19.62 4.67 -1.13
C SER A 254 -19.30 3.19 -0.97
N ILE A 255 -19.17 2.74 0.28
CA ILE A 255 -18.94 1.31 0.58
C ILE A 255 -20.07 0.43 0.01
N LEU A 256 -21.33 0.90 0.08
CA LEU A 256 -22.46 0.16 -0.46
C LEU A 256 -22.42 0.05 -1.99
N ASP A 257 -22.02 1.14 -2.69
CA ASP A 257 -21.92 1.12 -4.14
C ASP A 257 -20.80 0.16 -4.60
N VAL A 258 -19.70 0.09 -3.88
CA VAL A 258 -18.66 -0.95 -4.09
C VAL A 258 -19.23 -2.36 -3.93
N TYR A 259 -20.04 -2.59 -2.90
CA TYR A 259 -20.68 -3.89 -2.70
C TYR A 259 -21.63 -4.27 -3.86
N HIS A 260 -22.42 -3.32 -4.35
CA HIS A 260 -23.30 -3.55 -5.50
C HIS A 260 -22.52 -3.89 -6.78
N ILE A 261 -21.38 -3.24 -7.03
CA ILE A 261 -20.50 -3.59 -8.17
C ILE A 261 -19.97 -5.02 -7.99
N LEU A 262 -19.56 -5.40 -6.78
CA LEU A 262 -19.15 -6.78 -6.50
C LEU A 262 -20.28 -7.77 -6.74
N GLN A 263 -21.51 -7.50 -6.27
CA GLN A 263 -22.66 -8.35 -6.50
C GLN A 263 -22.91 -8.53 -8.00
N GLU A 264 -22.92 -7.45 -8.78
CA GLU A 264 -23.11 -7.50 -10.23
C GLU A 264 -22.02 -8.34 -10.91
N LYS A 265 -20.74 -8.06 -10.63
CA LYS A 265 -19.62 -8.76 -11.30
C LYS A 265 -19.54 -10.24 -10.88
N PHE A 266 -19.93 -10.59 -9.66
CA PHE A 266 -19.92 -11.99 -9.17
C PHE A 266 -21.27 -12.71 -9.34
N GLU A 267 -22.28 -12.03 -9.91
CA GLU A 267 -23.60 -12.59 -10.20
C GLU A 267 -24.26 -13.19 -8.95
N THR A 268 -24.30 -12.41 -7.86
CA THR A 268 -24.84 -12.82 -6.56
C THR A 268 -25.80 -11.76 -6.00
N ASP A 269 -26.71 -12.20 -5.13
CA ASP A 269 -27.69 -11.36 -4.42
C ASP A 269 -27.55 -11.47 -2.89
N LEU A 270 -26.39 -11.89 -2.42
CA LEU A 270 -26.12 -12.05 -0.99
C LEU A 270 -26.42 -10.77 -0.20
N GLU A 271 -27.11 -10.95 0.93
CA GLU A 271 -27.52 -9.83 1.78
C GLU A 271 -26.31 -9.06 2.35
N ILE A 272 -26.43 -7.73 2.47
CA ILE A 272 -25.55 -6.90 3.26
C ILE A 272 -26.32 -6.34 4.47
N LYS A 273 -25.83 -6.65 5.69
CA LYS A 273 -26.43 -6.22 6.95
C LYS A 273 -25.87 -4.87 7.37
N LYS A 274 -26.73 -3.88 7.63
CA LYS A 274 -26.29 -2.58 8.16
C LYS A 274 -26.10 -2.66 9.68
N VAL A 275 -24.99 -2.09 10.15
CA VAL A 275 -24.68 -1.90 11.57
C VAL A 275 -24.19 -0.48 11.80
N GLY A 276 -24.10 -0.05 13.05
CA GLY A 276 -23.58 1.27 13.42
C GLY A 276 -22.10 1.44 13.01
N PRO A 277 -21.63 2.68 12.88
CA PRO A 277 -20.27 3.01 12.48
C PRO A 277 -19.24 2.60 13.55
N ARG A 278 -17.98 2.39 13.16
CA ARG A 278 -16.87 2.30 14.11
C ARG A 278 -16.54 3.69 14.65
N LYS A 279 -16.16 3.74 15.91
CA LYS A 279 -15.65 4.97 16.52
C LYS A 279 -14.32 5.36 15.85
N GLY A 280 -14.25 6.60 15.35
CA GLY A 280 -13.05 7.14 14.71
C GLY A 280 -12.90 6.79 13.23
N ASP A 281 -13.89 6.16 12.59
CA ASP A 281 -13.87 5.99 11.13
C ASP A 281 -13.94 7.37 10.44
N ILE A 282 -13.03 7.58 9.52
CA ILE A 282 -13.07 8.72 8.60
C ILE A 282 -14.32 8.58 7.71
N ARG A 283 -15.14 9.61 7.66
CA ARG A 283 -16.43 9.58 6.93
C ARG A 283 -16.23 9.69 5.42
N ARG A 284 -15.35 10.61 5.01
CA ARG A 284 -15.04 10.87 3.58
C ARG A 284 -13.55 11.09 3.40
N SER A 285 -12.95 10.37 2.43
CA SER A 285 -11.54 10.51 2.07
C SER A 285 -11.36 10.29 0.56
N VAL A 286 -11.01 11.37 -0.15
CA VAL A 286 -10.75 11.38 -1.61
C VAL A 286 -9.53 12.25 -1.86
N LEU A 287 -8.60 11.80 -2.70
CA LEU A 287 -7.34 12.48 -2.94
C LEU A 287 -7.37 13.31 -4.24
N CYS A 288 -6.88 14.53 -4.18
CA CYS A 288 -6.58 15.31 -5.38
C CYS A 288 -5.28 14.81 -6.03
N ILE A 289 -5.35 14.44 -7.31
CA ILE A 289 -4.22 13.88 -8.07
C ILE A 289 -3.63 14.87 -9.10
N ASN A 290 -4.02 16.13 -9.06
CA ASN A 290 -3.57 17.14 -10.03
C ASN A 290 -2.05 17.29 -10.02
N LYS A 291 -1.44 17.35 -8.84
CA LYS A 291 0.01 17.56 -8.68
C LYS A 291 0.83 16.45 -9.36
N VAL A 292 0.52 15.19 -9.14
CA VAL A 292 1.26 14.08 -9.81
C VAL A 292 1.03 14.09 -11.31
N SER A 293 -0.19 14.40 -11.75
CA SER A 293 -0.52 14.51 -13.18
C SER A 293 0.30 15.62 -13.86
N GLU A 294 0.41 16.78 -13.25
CA GLU A 294 1.19 17.93 -13.76
C GLU A 294 2.70 17.65 -13.78
N LEU A 295 3.23 17.02 -12.72
CA LEU A 295 4.67 16.78 -12.59
C LEU A 295 5.21 15.71 -13.53
N CYS A 296 4.43 14.67 -13.83
CA CYS A 296 4.93 13.51 -14.57
C CYS A 296 3.91 12.87 -15.53
N GLY A 297 2.74 13.46 -15.71
CA GLY A 297 1.70 12.93 -16.62
C GLY A 297 1.01 11.68 -16.11
N TRP A 298 1.26 11.25 -14.86
CA TRP A 298 0.63 10.07 -14.30
C TRP A 298 -0.87 10.29 -14.08
N LYS A 299 -1.66 9.29 -14.47
CA LYS A 299 -3.11 9.20 -14.22
C LYS A 299 -3.50 7.75 -13.99
N PRO A 300 -4.49 7.47 -13.12
CA PRO A 300 -5.04 6.12 -12.98
C PRO A 300 -5.69 5.69 -14.30
N LYS A 301 -5.54 4.41 -14.65
CA LYS A 301 -6.05 3.83 -15.90
C LYS A 301 -7.20 2.85 -15.67
N VAL A 302 -7.25 2.25 -14.48
CA VAL A 302 -8.20 1.20 -14.13
C VAL A 302 -9.29 1.80 -13.25
N ASP A 303 -10.53 1.82 -13.73
CA ASP A 303 -11.68 2.19 -12.91
C ASP A 303 -12.10 1.05 -11.96
N ILE A 304 -13.05 1.34 -11.08
CA ILE A 304 -13.45 0.38 -10.03
C ILE A 304 -14.11 -0.87 -10.62
N GLU A 305 -14.90 -0.73 -11.68
CA GLU A 305 -15.59 -1.87 -12.31
C GLU A 305 -14.61 -2.79 -13.01
N GLU A 306 -13.68 -2.22 -13.79
CA GLU A 306 -12.62 -2.97 -14.45
C GLU A 306 -11.70 -3.65 -13.42
N GLY A 307 -11.35 -2.96 -12.34
CA GLY A 307 -10.51 -3.50 -11.28
C GLY A 307 -11.17 -4.68 -10.55
N ILE A 308 -12.47 -4.59 -10.23
CA ILE A 308 -13.24 -5.68 -9.64
C ILE A 308 -13.37 -6.86 -10.62
N TYR A 309 -13.59 -6.60 -11.90
CA TYR A 309 -13.58 -7.65 -12.92
C TYR A 309 -12.23 -8.38 -12.99
N LYS A 310 -11.11 -7.66 -13.02
CA LYS A 310 -9.76 -8.25 -12.98
C LYS A 310 -9.54 -9.07 -11.70
N LEU A 311 -10.07 -8.64 -10.58
CA LEU A 311 -10.05 -9.38 -9.33
C LEU A 311 -10.83 -10.70 -9.45
N LYS A 312 -12.07 -10.68 -9.99
CA LYS A 312 -12.87 -11.88 -10.26
C LYS A 312 -12.08 -12.89 -11.10
N GLU A 313 -11.49 -12.45 -12.19
CA GLU A 313 -10.71 -13.32 -13.08
C GLU A 313 -9.46 -13.90 -12.39
N TYR A 314 -8.77 -13.11 -11.56
CA TYR A 314 -7.64 -13.61 -10.77
C TYR A 314 -8.06 -14.74 -9.82
N TYR A 315 -9.19 -14.59 -9.12
CA TYR A 315 -9.66 -15.59 -8.15
C TYR A 315 -10.39 -16.78 -8.78
N LYS A 316 -10.86 -16.68 -10.02
CA LYS A 316 -11.37 -17.82 -10.79
C LYS A 316 -10.28 -18.78 -11.24
N ASN A 317 -9.03 -18.35 -11.29
CA ASN A 317 -7.93 -19.18 -11.76
C ASN A 317 -7.65 -20.32 -10.77
N PRO A 318 -7.87 -21.61 -11.15
CA PRO A 318 -7.76 -22.75 -10.24
C PRO A 318 -6.31 -22.97 -9.75
N TYR A 319 -5.31 -22.54 -10.51
CA TYR A 319 -3.89 -22.64 -10.11
C TYR A 319 -3.55 -21.69 -8.96
N LEU A 320 -4.34 -20.62 -8.78
CA LEU A 320 -4.20 -19.65 -7.69
C LEU A 320 -5.06 -20.02 -6.48
N ASN A 321 -6.17 -20.78 -6.69
CA ASN A 321 -7.08 -21.24 -5.63
C ASN A 321 -6.49 -22.34 -4.74
N LYS A 322 -5.53 -23.15 -5.22
CA LYS A 322 -4.84 -24.12 -4.36
C LYS A 322 -4.08 -23.48 -3.19
N ARG A 323 -3.77 -22.18 -3.27
CA ARG A 323 -3.15 -21.38 -2.20
C ARG A 323 -4.12 -20.87 -1.14
N LYS A 324 -5.47 -21.01 -1.33
CA LYS A 324 -6.47 -20.63 -0.32
C LYS A 324 -6.55 -21.59 0.88
N LEU A 325 -6.11 -22.84 0.72
CA LEU A 325 -6.22 -23.88 1.75
C LEU A 325 -5.20 -23.78 2.89
N ASP A 326 -4.21 -22.87 2.79
CA ASP A 326 -3.21 -22.66 3.85
C ASP A 326 -3.53 -21.49 4.79
N ILE A 327 -4.75 -20.93 4.71
CA ILE A 327 -5.20 -19.92 5.68
C ILE A 327 -5.76 -20.65 6.89
N ASN A 328 -4.89 -21.23 7.71
CA ASN A 328 -5.23 -21.56 9.09
C ASN A 328 -5.36 -20.27 9.89
N ILE A 329 -6.58 -19.78 10.01
CA ILE A 329 -6.96 -18.76 10.97
C ILE A 329 -6.77 -19.40 12.36
N LYS A 330 -5.66 -19.08 13.02
CA LYS A 330 -5.62 -19.21 14.48
C LYS A 330 -6.43 -18.03 15.03
N VAL A 331 -7.56 -18.37 15.63
CA VAL A 331 -8.41 -17.51 16.47
C VAL A 331 -7.60 -17.03 17.67
#